data_8faf8d9d2f12cac3d61618f9ab6d799c
#
_entry.id   8faf8d9d2f12cac3d61618f9ab6d799c
#
_cell.length_a   1.000
_cell.length_b   1.000
_cell.length_c   1.000
_cell.angle_alpha   90.00
_cell.angle_beta   90.00
_cell.angle_gamma   90.00
#
_symmetry.space_group_name_H-M   'P 1'
#
loop_
_entity.id
_entity.type
_entity.pdbx_description
1 polymer ?
#
loop_
_entity_poly.entity_id
_entity_poly.type
_entity_poly.pdbx_seq_one_letter_code
_entity_poly.pdbx_strand_id
1 'polypeptide(L)'
;ALLAVLSPIIVGFGIGYIALGGFLAAAILTGQLMANTLSNSGGAWDNAKKYIEDGHEGGKGSEAHKAAVIGDTVGDPFKDTAGPALNPLIKVMNLVALLTLPAIISLQHHNAARYAIAGVALVVLLGAVAFSKRKTTSMAADLETAEPLTHDEVEPV
;
A
#
# COMPACT_ATOMS: atom_id res chain seq x y z
N ALA A 1 1.43 6.69 -6.39
CA ALA A 1 1.90 6.62 -7.78
C ALA A 1 3.40 6.93 -7.93
N LEU A 2 3.93 8.01 -7.33
CA LEU A 2 5.35 8.41 -7.48
C LEU A 2 6.34 7.31 -7.09
N LEU A 3 6.10 6.60 -6.01
CA LEU A 3 6.97 5.51 -5.57
C LEU A 3 7.06 4.40 -6.62
N ALA A 4 5.93 4.03 -7.24
CA ALA A 4 5.91 2.99 -8.28
C ALA A 4 6.68 3.40 -9.55
N VAL A 5 6.66 4.69 -9.89
CA VAL A 5 7.36 5.21 -11.07
C VAL A 5 8.85 5.42 -10.79
N LEU A 6 9.18 6.03 -9.66
CA LEU A 6 10.56 6.44 -9.37
C LEU A 6 11.45 5.30 -8.87
N SER A 7 10.89 4.27 -8.19
CA SER A 7 11.71 3.16 -7.68
C SER A 7 12.47 2.40 -8.77
N PRO A 8 11.84 1.93 -9.86
CA PRO A 8 12.60 1.26 -10.93
C PRO A 8 13.60 2.18 -11.64
N ILE A 9 13.31 3.48 -11.75
CA ILE A 9 14.24 4.46 -12.31
C ILE A 9 15.49 4.60 -11.43
N ILE A 10 15.31 4.74 -10.11
CA ILE A 10 16.41 4.85 -9.15
C ILE A 10 17.27 3.59 -9.18
N VAL A 11 16.66 2.41 -9.16
CA VAL A 11 17.40 1.14 -9.20
C VAL A 11 18.11 0.96 -10.54
N GLY A 12 17.42 1.19 -11.65
CA GLY A 12 17.97 0.99 -13.00
C GLY A 12 19.12 1.92 -13.31
N PHE A 13 18.98 3.22 -13.11
CA PHE A 13 20.05 4.18 -13.37
C PHE A 13 21.11 4.23 -12.26
N GLY A 14 20.71 4.04 -10.99
CA GLY A 14 21.64 4.08 -9.86
C GLY A 14 22.52 2.84 -9.80
N ILE A 15 21.96 1.65 -9.85
CA ILE A 15 22.70 0.39 -9.68
C ILE A 15 22.97 -0.27 -11.04
N GLY A 16 21.95 -0.41 -11.89
CA GLY A 16 22.08 -0.97 -13.23
C GLY A 16 20.95 -1.91 -13.62
N TYR A 17 20.97 -2.36 -14.89
CA TYR A 17 19.90 -3.17 -15.47
C TYR A 17 19.76 -4.58 -14.86
N ILE A 18 20.86 -5.18 -14.41
CA ILE A 18 20.82 -6.49 -13.73
C ILE A 18 20.10 -6.36 -12.38
N ALA A 19 20.42 -5.33 -11.61
CA ALA A 19 19.75 -5.05 -10.34
C ALA A 19 18.27 -4.70 -10.55
N LEU A 20 17.93 -4.01 -11.64
CA LEU A 20 16.55 -3.74 -12.01
C LEU A 20 15.77 -5.03 -12.26
N GLY A 21 16.38 -6.01 -12.94
CA GLY A 21 15.77 -7.34 -13.13
C GLY A 21 15.47 -8.05 -11.80
N GLY A 22 16.43 -8.07 -10.89
CA GLY A 22 16.24 -8.62 -9.54
C GLY A 22 15.17 -7.88 -8.74
N PHE A 23 15.18 -6.55 -8.80
CA PHE A 23 14.16 -5.70 -8.17
C PHE A 23 12.74 -6.03 -8.67
N LEU A 24 12.56 -6.16 -10.00
CA LEU A 24 11.25 -6.49 -10.57
C LEU A 24 10.78 -7.90 -10.18
N ALA A 25 11.68 -8.89 -10.21
CA ALA A 25 11.34 -10.23 -9.78
C ALA A 25 10.88 -10.25 -8.32
N ALA A 26 11.59 -9.58 -7.42
CA ALA A 26 11.22 -9.47 -6.02
C ALA A 26 9.90 -8.70 -5.84
N ALA A 27 9.69 -7.60 -6.57
CA ALA A 27 8.47 -6.81 -6.50
C ALA A 27 7.23 -7.60 -6.96
N ILE A 28 7.36 -8.39 -8.03
CA ILE A 28 6.27 -9.24 -8.54
C ILE A 28 5.95 -10.33 -7.51
N LEU A 29 6.94 -11.07 -7.04
CA LEU A 29 6.73 -12.17 -6.10
C LEU A 29 6.12 -11.68 -4.78
N THR A 30 6.71 -10.66 -4.18
CA THR A 30 6.23 -10.09 -2.91
C THR A 30 4.85 -9.44 -3.07
N GLY A 31 4.66 -8.66 -4.12
CA GLY A 31 3.41 -7.98 -4.37
C GLY A 31 2.26 -8.96 -4.67
N GLN A 32 2.52 -10.02 -5.42
CA GLN A 32 1.53 -11.07 -5.69
C GLN A 32 1.18 -11.85 -4.40
N LEU A 33 2.18 -12.19 -3.60
CA LEU A 33 1.97 -12.84 -2.31
C LEU A 33 1.11 -11.97 -1.39
N MET A 34 1.46 -10.69 -1.24
CA MET A 34 0.71 -9.76 -0.39
C MET A 34 -0.72 -9.53 -0.90
N ALA A 35 -0.91 -9.34 -2.21
CA ALA A 35 -2.24 -9.16 -2.78
C ALA A 35 -3.15 -10.35 -2.51
N ASN A 36 -2.66 -11.57 -2.71
CA ASN A 36 -3.42 -12.78 -2.42
C ASN A 36 -3.69 -12.95 -0.92
N THR A 37 -2.69 -12.70 -0.06
CA THR A 37 -2.85 -12.81 1.39
C THR A 37 -3.90 -11.84 1.90
N LEU A 38 -3.83 -10.56 1.51
CA LEU A 38 -4.78 -9.54 1.96
C LEU A 38 -6.20 -9.83 1.46
N SER A 39 -6.36 -10.18 0.18
CA SER A 39 -7.66 -10.49 -0.39
C SER A 39 -8.30 -11.73 0.25
N ASN A 40 -7.52 -12.79 0.45
CA ASN A 40 -8.02 -14.03 1.04
C ASN A 40 -8.32 -13.89 2.54
N SER A 41 -7.48 -13.20 3.28
CA SER A 41 -7.71 -12.95 4.71
C SER A 41 -8.95 -12.09 4.93
N GLY A 42 -9.10 -10.99 4.18
CA GLY A 42 -10.28 -10.14 4.25
C GLY A 42 -11.55 -10.89 3.85
N GLY A 43 -11.48 -11.71 2.78
CA GLY A 43 -12.58 -12.57 2.36
C GLY A 43 -12.96 -13.66 3.38
N ALA A 44 -11.98 -14.18 4.10
CA ALA A 44 -12.23 -15.19 5.15
C ALA A 44 -13.04 -14.59 6.31
N TRP A 45 -12.73 -13.37 6.75
CA TRP A 45 -13.47 -12.70 7.82
C TRP A 45 -14.91 -12.33 7.40
N ASP A 46 -15.10 -11.84 6.17
CA ASP A 46 -16.42 -11.59 5.61
C ASP A 46 -17.27 -12.88 5.56
N ASN A 47 -16.69 -13.98 5.09
CA ASN A 47 -17.36 -15.28 5.07
C ASN A 47 -17.68 -15.81 6.46
N ALA A 48 -16.77 -15.66 7.43
CA ALA A 48 -17.02 -16.06 8.82
C ALA A 48 -18.19 -15.30 9.43
N LYS A 49 -18.28 -13.98 9.21
CA LYS A 49 -19.41 -13.16 9.64
C LYS A 49 -20.70 -13.66 9.03
N LYS A 50 -20.77 -13.87 7.71
CA LYS A 50 -21.96 -14.38 7.03
C LYS A 50 -22.38 -15.74 7.55
N TYR A 51 -21.44 -16.66 7.78
CA TYR A 51 -21.70 -17.99 8.34
C TYR A 51 -22.39 -17.91 9.70
N ILE A 52 -21.94 -17.00 10.57
CA ILE A 52 -22.58 -16.78 11.87
C ILE A 52 -23.96 -16.14 11.70
N GLU A 53 -24.11 -15.18 10.79
CA GLU A 53 -25.38 -14.52 10.51
C GLU A 53 -26.47 -15.48 9.99
N ASP A 54 -26.06 -16.55 9.31
CA ASP A 54 -26.93 -17.63 8.83
C ASP A 54 -27.44 -18.55 9.96
N GLY A 55 -27.09 -18.27 11.21
CA GLY A 55 -27.60 -18.96 12.40
C GLY A 55 -26.62 -19.91 13.07
N HIS A 56 -25.37 -19.99 12.58
CA HIS A 56 -24.32 -20.78 13.23
C HIS A 56 -23.72 -20.03 14.43
N GLU A 57 -23.08 -20.76 15.35
CA GLU A 57 -22.34 -20.20 16.50
C GLU A 57 -23.15 -19.18 17.34
N GLY A 58 -24.47 -19.39 17.41
CA GLY A 58 -25.38 -18.52 18.17
C GLY A 58 -26.05 -17.40 17.36
N GLY A 59 -25.74 -17.26 16.06
CA GLY A 59 -26.39 -16.33 15.14
C GLY A 59 -26.13 -14.86 15.42
N LYS A 60 -26.92 -14.00 14.80
CA LYS A 60 -26.83 -12.53 14.95
C LYS A 60 -26.99 -12.09 16.40
N GLY A 61 -26.11 -11.23 16.87
CA GLY A 61 -26.11 -10.69 18.23
C GLY A 61 -25.32 -11.51 19.24
N SER A 62 -24.85 -12.71 18.89
CA SER A 62 -23.97 -13.51 19.75
C SER A 62 -22.58 -12.86 19.93
N GLU A 63 -21.82 -13.31 20.92
CA GLU A 63 -20.43 -12.86 21.10
C GLU A 63 -19.56 -13.25 19.89
N ALA A 64 -19.81 -14.41 19.29
CA ALA A 64 -19.14 -14.81 18.04
C ALA A 64 -19.47 -13.84 16.90
N HIS A 65 -20.70 -13.38 16.76
CA HIS A 65 -21.09 -12.39 15.77
C HIS A 65 -20.37 -11.05 15.98
N LYS A 66 -20.30 -10.55 17.23
CA LYS A 66 -19.59 -9.31 17.54
C LYS A 66 -18.10 -9.40 17.17
N ALA A 67 -17.45 -10.49 17.51
CA ALA A 67 -16.05 -10.74 17.13
C ALA A 67 -15.85 -10.81 15.60
N ALA A 68 -16.76 -11.47 14.89
CA ALA A 68 -16.72 -11.58 13.44
C ALA A 68 -16.92 -10.23 12.73
N VAL A 69 -17.80 -9.35 13.26
CA VAL A 69 -17.99 -7.98 12.77
C VAL A 69 -16.71 -7.15 12.90
N ILE A 70 -15.97 -7.28 14.01
CA ILE A 70 -14.69 -6.61 14.19
C ILE A 70 -13.68 -7.13 13.15
N GLY A 71 -13.59 -8.45 12.95
CA GLY A 71 -12.72 -9.07 11.97
C GLY A 71 -13.04 -8.61 10.54
N ASP A 72 -14.31 -8.56 10.18
CA ASP A 72 -14.78 -8.09 8.87
C ASP A 72 -14.44 -6.60 8.64
N THR A 73 -14.67 -5.75 9.65
CA THR A 73 -14.32 -4.33 9.60
C THR A 73 -12.83 -4.11 9.35
N VAL A 74 -11.96 -4.94 9.94
CA VAL A 74 -10.51 -4.92 9.66
C VAL A 74 -10.18 -5.53 8.31
N GLY A 75 -10.92 -6.55 7.89
CA GLY A 75 -10.72 -7.29 6.64
C GLY A 75 -11.13 -6.53 5.39
N ASP A 76 -12.16 -5.68 5.47
CA ASP A 76 -12.66 -4.91 4.33
C ASP A 76 -11.60 -4.03 3.66
N PRO A 77 -10.80 -3.21 4.36
CA PRO A 77 -9.68 -2.49 3.74
C PRO A 77 -8.66 -3.40 3.07
N PHE A 78 -8.44 -4.60 3.58
CA PHE A 78 -7.51 -5.55 2.98
C PHE A 78 -8.07 -6.15 1.70
N LYS A 79 -9.31 -6.59 1.71
CA LYS A 79 -9.99 -7.21 0.58
C LYS A 79 -10.28 -6.21 -0.54
N ASP A 80 -10.86 -5.07 -0.21
CA ASP A 80 -11.46 -4.15 -1.17
C ASP A 80 -10.51 -3.02 -1.60
N THR A 81 -9.47 -2.72 -0.82
CA THR A 81 -8.54 -1.62 -1.09
C THR A 81 -7.11 -2.09 -1.28
N ALA A 82 -6.46 -2.61 -0.24
CA ALA A 82 -5.03 -2.91 -0.26
C ALA A 82 -4.68 -4.05 -1.23
N GLY A 83 -5.43 -5.15 -1.21
CA GLY A 83 -5.21 -6.27 -2.13
C GLY A 83 -5.31 -5.85 -3.60
N PRO A 84 -6.46 -5.28 -4.04
CA PRO A 84 -6.63 -4.82 -5.42
C PRO A 84 -5.67 -3.71 -5.85
N ALA A 85 -5.23 -2.82 -4.95
CA ALA A 85 -4.31 -1.73 -5.27
C ALA A 85 -2.89 -2.21 -5.62
N LEU A 86 -2.46 -3.35 -5.10
CA LEU A 86 -1.12 -3.91 -5.37
C LEU A 86 -0.95 -4.33 -6.83
N ASN A 87 -1.97 -4.86 -7.48
CA ASN A 87 -1.90 -5.29 -8.88
C ASN A 87 -1.57 -4.14 -9.85
N PRO A 88 -2.29 -3.00 -9.86
CA PRO A 88 -1.92 -1.86 -10.68
C PRO A 88 -0.54 -1.30 -10.33
N LEU A 89 -0.15 -1.30 -9.05
CA LEU A 89 1.15 -0.82 -8.60
C LEU A 89 2.29 -1.61 -9.26
N ILE A 90 2.23 -2.95 -9.20
CA ILE A 90 3.22 -3.82 -9.82
C ILE A 90 3.26 -3.62 -11.34
N LYS A 91 2.10 -3.49 -11.99
CA LYS A 91 2.02 -3.25 -13.44
C LYS A 91 2.68 -1.94 -13.85
N VAL A 92 2.48 -0.87 -13.10
CA VAL A 92 3.15 0.42 -13.34
C VAL A 92 4.66 0.29 -13.18
N MET A 93 5.14 -0.37 -12.12
CA MET A 93 6.57 -0.60 -11.91
C MET A 93 7.20 -1.36 -13.07
N ASN A 94 6.56 -2.43 -13.53
CA ASN A 94 7.03 -3.22 -14.67
C ASN A 94 7.05 -2.41 -15.97
N LEU A 95 5.99 -1.66 -16.25
CA LEU A 95 5.90 -0.84 -17.45
C LEU A 95 6.99 0.24 -17.49
N VAL A 96 7.19 0.95 -16.39
CA VAL A 96 8.24 1.97 -16.29
C VAL A 96 9.63 1.35 -16.47
N ALA A 97 9.89 0.20 -15.85
CA ALA A 97 11.16 -0.50 -16.00
C ALA A 97 11.43 -0.90 -17.45
N LEU A 98 10.43 -1.47 -18.14
CA LEU A 98 10.56 -1.88 -19.55
C LEU A 98 10.80 -0.67 -20.48
N LEU A 99 10.08 0.43 -20.25
CA LEU A 99 10.22 1.65 -21.06
C LEU A 99 11.58 2.34 -20.84
N THR A 100 12.12 2.28 -19.64
CA THR A 100 13.40 2.91 -19.30
C THR A 100 14.62 2.02 -19.59
N LEU A 101 14.43 0.71 -19.77
CA LEU A 101 15.52 -0.24 -19.98
C LEU A 101 16.46 0.10 -21.14
N PRO A 102 15.99 0.48 -22.35
CA PRO A 102 16.88 0.88 -23.44
C PRO A 102 17.76 2.07 -23.07
N ALA A 103 17.21 3.06 -22.36
CA ALA A 103 17.98 4.23 -21.91
C ALA A 103 19.02 3.84 -20.83
N ILE A 104 18.67 2.94 -19.90
CA ILE A 104 19.58 2.42 -18.88
C ILE A 104 20.77 1.71 -19.54
N ILE A 105 20.53 0.88 -20.56
CA ILE A 105 21.56 0.16 -21.27
C ILE A 105 22.43 1.12 -22.09
N SER A 106 21.85 2.08 -22.80
CA SER A 106 22.61 3.04 -23.61
C SER A 106 23.51 3.95 -22.76
N LEU A 107 23.06 4.30 -21.57
CA LEU A 107 23.80 5.16 -20.65
C LEU A 107 24.71 4.41 -19.68
N GLN A 108 24.84 3.07 -19.79
CA GLN A 108 25.60 2.27 -18.81
C GLN A 108 27.07 2.70 -18.66
N HIS A 109 27.68 3.28 -19.70
CA HIS A 109 29.05 3.80 -19.67
C HIS A 109 29.16 5.31 -19.35
N HIS A 110 28.03 6.01 -19.24
CA HIS A 110 27.97 7.44 -18.92
C HIS A 110 27.58 7.67 -17.44
N ASN A 111 28.54 7.43 -16.53
CA ASN A 111 28.30 7.47 -15.09
C ASN A 111 27.69 8.79 -14.60
N ALA A 112 28.16 9.93 -15.12
CA ALA A 112 27.63 11.24 -14.71
C ALA A 112 26.13 11.39 -15.02
N ALA A 113 25.69 11.02 -16.21
CA ALA A 113 24.29 11.10 -16.62
C ALA A 113 23.42 10.11 -15.82
N ARG A 114 23.87 8.89 -15.61
CA ARG A 114 23.17 7.87 -14.81
C ARG A 114 22.91 8.33 -13.39
N TYR A 115 23.95 8.77 -12.69
CA TYR A 115 23.85 9.19 -11.30
C TYR A 115 23.08 10.51 -11.16
N ALA A 116 23.15 11.40 -12.15
CA ALA A 116 22.30 12.60 -12.16
C ALA A 116 20.82 12.24 -12.24
N ILE A 117 20.41 11.34 -13.15
CA ILE A 117 19.01 10.89 -13.27
C ILE A 117 18.55 10.19 -11.99
N ALA A 118 19.35 9.26 -11.46
CA ALA A 118 19.02 8.54 -10.23
C ALA A 118 18.94 9.50 -9.03
N GLY A 119 19.84 10.46 -8.93
CA GLY A 119 19.88 11.46 -7.87
C GLY A 119 18.66 12.38 -7.89
N VAL A 120 18.29 12.89 -9.07
CA VAL A 120 17.07 13.71 -9.22
C VAL A 120 15.82 12.90 -8.85
N ALA A 121 15.69 11.66 -9.34
CA ALA A 121 14.57 10.79 -9.01
C ALA A 121 14.49 10.52 -7.49
N LEU A 122 15.63 10.29 -6.83
CA LEU A 122 15.71 10.07 -5.39
C LEU A 122 15.30 11.32 -4.60
N VAL A 123 15.79 12.49 -4.98
CA VAL A 123 15.43 13.77 -4.33
C VAL A 123 13.94 14.06 -4.46
N VAL A 124 13.35 13.85 -5.63
CA VAL A 124 11.92 14.01 -5.86
C VAL A 124 11.11 13.04 -4.98
N LEU A 125 11.55 11.78 -4.90
CA LEU A 125 10.89 10.77 -4.07
C LEU A 125 10.95 11.13 -2.59
N LEU A 126 12.12 11.49 -2.08
CA LEU A 126 12.31 11.89 -0.68
C LEU A 126 11.53 13.16 -0.35
N GLY A 127 11.52 14.15 -1.24
CA GLY A 127 10.73 15.37 -1.09
C GLY A 127 9.22 15.08 -1.02
N ALA A 128 8.72 14.22 -1.89
CA ALA A 128 7.31 13.82 -1.89
C ALA A 128 6.92 13.06 -0.61
N VAL A 129 7.78 12.17 -0.11
CA VAL A 129 7.55 11.44 1.14
C VAL A 129 7.59 12.40 2.34
N ALA A 130 8.55 13.31 2.40
CA ALA A 130 8.65 14.30 3.47
C ALA A 130 7.44 15.23 3.49
N PHE A 131 6.97 15.69 2.32
CA PHE A 131 5.77 16.51 2.21
C PHE A 131 4.50 15.75 2.66
N SER A 132 4.37 14.50 2.27
CA SER A 132 3.24 13.65 2.68
C SER A 132 3.19 13.45 4.20
N LYS A 133 4.34 13.19 4.83
CA LYS A 133 4.40 13.02 6.30
C LYS A 133 4.03 14.28 7.07
N ARG A 134 4.39 15.47 6.57
CA ARG A 134 4.04 16.75 7.23
C ARG A 134 2.53 16.96 7.34
N LYS A 135 1.77 16.60 6.29
CA LYS A 135 0.29 16.71 6.31
C LYS A 135 -0.36 15.77 7.34
N THR A 136 0.15 14.57 7.50
CA THR A 136 -0.39 13.61 8.47
C THR A 136 -0.19 14.08 9.91
N THR A 137 0.95 14.71 10.20
CA THR A 137 1.25 15.26 11.54
C THR A 137 0.34 16.42 11.88
N SER A 138 -0.02 17.29 10.93
CA SER A 138 -0.94 18.41 11.18
C SER A 138 -2.36 17.92 11.50
N MET A 139 -2.88 16.93 10.75
CA MET A 139 -4.19 16.35 11.03
C MET A 139 -4.25 15.62 12.38
N ALA A 140 -3.18 14.94 12.78
CA ALA A 140 -3.10 14.31 14.09
C ALA A 140 -3.10 15.35 15.24
N ALA A 141 -2.40 16.47 15.06
CA ALA A 141 -2.41 17.58 16.03
C ALA A 141 -3.80 18.26 16.14
N ASP A 142 -4.50 18.41 15.00
CA ASP A 142 -5.86 18.96 14.98
C ASP A 142 -6.88 18.05 15.67
N LEU A 143 -6.69 16.72 15.62
CA LEU A 143 -7.52 15.74 16.34
C LEU A 143 -7.23 15.72 17.84
N GLU A 144 -5.98 15.97 18.24
CA GLU A 144 -5.56 16.02 19.65
C GLU A 144 -6.01 17.33 20.34
N THR A 145 -6.21 18.40 19.55
CA THR A 145 -6.76 19.68 20.03
C THR A 145 -8.29 19.75 20.01
N ALA A 146 -8.97 18.80 19.34
CA ALA A 146 -10.41 18.66 19.43
C ALA A 146 -10.79 18.17 20.83
N GLU A 147 -11.48 19.01 21.62
CA GLU A 147 -11.93 18.65 22.96
C GLU A 147 -12.70 17.31 22.93
N PRO A 148 -12.44 16.40 23.88
CA PRO A 148 -13.24 15.20 24.01
C PRO A 148 -14.69 15.62 24.26
N LEU A 149 -15.61 15.12 23.42
CA LEU A 149 -17.05 15.28 23.65
C LEU A 149 -17.37 14.85 25.07
N THR A 150 -17.79 15.79 25.91
CA THR A 150 -18.19 15.51 27.26
C THR A 150 -19.41 14.60 27.23
N HIS A 151 -19.41 13.56 28.06
CA HIS A 151 -20.45 12.52 28.15
C HIS A 151 -21.88 13.05 28.53
N ASP A 152 -22.02 14.35 28.73
CA ASP A 152 -23.24 14.98 29.23
C ASP A 152 -24.24 15.38 28.14
N GLU A 153 -23.89 15.19 26.82
CA GLU A 153 -24.83 15.50 25.72
C GLU A 153 -25.51 14.30 25.07
N VAL A 154 -25.37 13.10 25.64
CA VAL A 154 -26.14 11.94 25.18
C VAL A 154 -27.41 11.82 26.02
N GLU A 155 -28.46 12.56 25.64
CA GLU A 155 -29.81 12.30 26.16
C GLU A 155 -30.24 10.87 25.74
N PRO A 156 -30.76 10.06 26.67
CA PRO A 156 -31.28 8.75 26.34
C PRO A 156 -32.62 8.90 25.62
N VAL A 157 -32.70 8.38 24.40
CA VAL A 157 -33.95 8.16 23.66
C VAL A 157 -34.49 6.79 23.98
#